data_c3328dcd898de586d60554760518b80c
#
_entry.id   c3328dcd898de586d60554760518b80c
#
_cell.length_a   1.000
_cell.length_b   1.000
_cell.length_c   1.000
_cell.angle_alpha   90.00
_cell.angle_beta   90.00
_cell.angle_gamma   90.00
#
_symmetry.space_group_name_H-M   'P 1'
#
loop_
_entity.id
_entity.type
_entity.pdbx_description
1 polymer ?
#
loop_
_entity_poly.entity_id
_entity_poly.type
_entity_poly.pdbx_seq_one_letter_code
_entity_poly.pdbx_strand_id
1 'polypeptide(L)'
;MHDKEHRYSELSNIENSDKYTEREKVAVAYTDAIVWNPELADNSLWAQLHANFSEPEIVELGYWAGFTSGGQRWLHTLHTNQGELQNAIEKNRKHTIIVD
;
A
#
# COMPACT_ATOMS: atom_id res chain seq x y z
N MET A 1 10.17 -10.21 -8.29
CA MET A 1 9.50 -11.53 -8.25
C MET A 1 9.57 -12.16 -6.88
N HIS A 2 10.75 -12.27 -6.30
CA HIS A 2 10.89 -12.77 -4.93
C HIS A 2 10.07 -11.95 -3.94
N ASP A 3 10.05 -10.65 -4.11
CA ASP A 3 9.36 -9.75 -3.21
C ASP A 3 7.86 -10.03 -3.18
N LYS A 4 7.27 -10.39 -4.31
CA LYS A 4 5.84 -10.66 -4.39
C LYS A 4 5.47 -11.93 -3.63
N GLU A 5 6.20 -13.01 -3.83
CA GLU A 5 5.96 -14.26 -3.12
C GLU A 5 6.17 -14.13 -1.63
N HIS A 6 7.24 -13.45 -1.24
CA HIS A 6 7.55 -13.18 0.16
C HIS A 6 6.44 -12.36 0.81
N ARG A 7 5.91 -11.38 0.09
CA ARG A 7 4.85 -10.53 0.60
C ARG A 7 3.56 -11.29 0.85
N TYR A 8 3.18 -12.20 -0.05
CA TYR A 8 2.02 -13.03 0.17
C TYR A 8 2.19 -13.94 1.38
N SER A 9 3.37 -14.48 1.55
CA SER A 9 3.68 -15.31 2.71
C SER A 9 3.55 -14.52 4.00
N GLU A 10 4.04 -13.28 4.02
CA GLU A 10 3.94 -12.41 5.18
C GLU A 10 2.50 -12.04 5.49
N LEU A 11 1.68 -11.74 4.48
CA LEU A 11 0.28 -11.41 4.67
C LEU A 11 -0.49 -12.58 5.26
N SER A 12 -0.22 -13.79 4.78
CA SER A 12 -0.83 -14.99 5.32
C SER A 12 -0.47 -15.19 6.79
N ASN A 13 0.78 -14.95 7.14
CA ASN A 13 1.26 -15.05 8.52
C ASN A 13 0.61 -14.00 9.41
N ILE A 14 0.40 -12.80 8.90
CA ILE A 14 -0.22 -11.72 9.65
C ILE A 14 -1.66 -12.08 10.04
N GLU A 15 -2.42 -12.65 9.12
CA GLU A 15 -3.79 -13.05 9.39
C GLU A 15 -3.90 -14.05 10.53
N ASN A 16 -2.91 -14.89 10.68
CA ASN A 16 -2.91 -15.96 11.68
C ASN A 16 -2.05 -15.66 12.91
N SER A 17 -1.47 -14.47 12.98
CA SER A 17 -0.54 -14.12 14.03
C SER A 17 -1.22 -13.35 15.15
N ASP A 18 -0.90 -13.72 16.40
CA ASP A 18 -1.35 -12.99 17.57
C ASP A 18 -0.53 -11.73 17.84
N LYS A 19 0.55 -11.52 17.08
CA LYS A 19 1.41 -10.34 17.24
C LYS A 19 0.76 -9.06 16.78
N TYR A 20 -0.24 -9.15 15.90
CA TYR A 20 -0.87 -8.00 15.28
C TYR A 20 -2.27 -7.80 15.83
N THR A 21 -2.64 -6.54 16.06
CA THR A 21 -3.99 -6.21 16.50
C THR A 21 -4.98 -6.42 15.37
N GLU A 22 -6.27 -6.50 15.71
CA GLU A 22 -7.33 -6.58 14.70
C GLU A 22 -7.26 -5.39 13.76
N ARG A 23 -7.01 -4.21 14.31
CA ARG A 23 -6.90 -2.98 13.52
C ARG A 23 -5.79 -3.09 12.47
N GLU A 24 -4.63 -3.59 12.87
CA GLU A 24 -3.51 -3.78 11.96
C GLU A 24 -3.84 -4.81 10.86
N LYS A 25 -4.47 -5.91 11.23
CA LYS A 25 -4.85 -6.95 10.27
C LYS A 25 -5.83 -6.42 9.25
N VAL A 26 -6.80 -5.63 9.67
CA VAL A 26 -7.79 -5.04 8.77
C VAL A 26 -7.13 -4.04 7.83
N ALA A 27 -6.21 -3.23 8.34
CA ALA A 27 -5.47 -2.27 7.50
C ALA A 27 -4.66 -2.99 6.43
N VAL A 28 -4.00 -4.08 6.78
CA VAL A 28 -3.22 -4.86 5.81
C VAL A 28 -4.14 -5.49 4.76
N ALA A 29 -5.27 -6.04 5.18
CA ALA A 29 -6.23 -6.65 4.26
C ALA A 29 -6.79 -5.62 3.27
N TYR A 30 -7.09 -4.41 3.73
CA TYR A 30 -7.58 -3.36 2.86
C TYR A 30 -6.51 -2.88 1.89
N THR A 31 -5.29 -2.71 2.36
CA THR A 31 -4.16 -2.34 1.51
C THR A 31 -3.94 -3.40 0.42
N ASP A 32 -4.01 -4.67 0.79
CA ASP A 32 -3.88 -5.77 -0.15
C ASP A 32 -4.97 -5.73 -1.23
N ALA A 33 -6.20 -5.45 -0.84
CA ALA A 33 -7.29 -5.29 -1.79
C ALA A 33 -7.01 -4.16 -2.78
N ILE A 34 -6.54 -3.02 -2.30
CA ILE A 34 -6.24 -1.87 -3.16
C ILE A 34 -5.12 -2.19 -4.14
N VAL A 35 -4.08 -2.85 -3.67
CA VAL A 35 -2.88 -3.09 -4.47
C VAL A 35 -3.05 -4.23 -5.45
N TRP A 36 -3.71 -5.32 -5.03
CA TRP A 36 -3.72 -6.55 -5.81
C TRP A 36 -5.07 -6.88 -6.43
N ASN A 37 -6.16 -6.71 -5.69
CA ASN A 37 -7.46 -7.13 -6.16
C ASN A 37 -8.57 -6.36 -5.44
N PRO A 38 -9.12 -5.32 -6.08
CA PRO A 38 -10.17 -4.50 -5.46
C PRO A 38 -11.42 -5.28 -5.05
N GLU A 39 -11.67 -6.42 -5.68
CA GLU A 39 -12.84 -7.24 -5.34
C GLU A 39 -12.76 -7.85 -3.95
N LEU A 40 -11.57 -7.92 -3.38
CA LEU A 40 -11.39 -8.40 -2.02
C LEU A 40 -12.00 -7.44 -1.00
N ALA A 41 -12.26 -6.20 -1.38
CA ALA A 41 -12.93 -5.22 -0.53
C ALA A 41 -14.45 -5.44 -0.57
N ASP A 42 -14.86 -6.56 -0.01
CA ASP A 42 -16.27 -6.97 0.05
C ASP A 42 -16.96 -6.38 1.28
N ASN A 43 -18.24 -6.73 1.46
CA ASN A 43 -19.03 -6.22 2.57
C ASN A 43 -18.45 -6.60 3.93
N SER A 44 -17.86 -7.79 4.03
CA SER A 44 -17.22 -8.24 5.26
C SER A 44 -16.03 -7.36 5.62
N LEU A 45 -15.18 -7.08 4.65
CA LEU A 45 -14.01 -6.22 4.89
C LEU A 45 -14.45 -4.79 5.25
N TRP A 46 -15.46 -4.26 4.57
CA TRP A 46 -15.98 -2.94 4.88
C TRP A 46 -16.56 -2.86 6.30
N ALA A 47 -17.24 -3.91 6.74
CA ALA A 47 -17.74 -3.96 8.11
C ALA A 47 -16.59 -3.94 9.12
N GLN A 48 -15.52 -4.65 8.83
CA GLN A 48 -14.34 -4.66 9.68
C GLN A 48 -13.63 -3.30 9.69
N LEU A 49 -13.57 -2.64 8.54
CA LEU A 49 -13.00 -1.29 8.46
C LEU A 49 -13.76 -0.31 9.35
N HIS A 50 -15.09 -0.31 9.24
CA HIS A 50 -15.91 0.59 10.05
C HIS A 50 -15.87 0.25 11.54
N ALA A 51 -15.63 -1.02 11.88
CA ALA A 51 -15.51 -1.43 13.27
C ALA A 51 -14.18 -0.98 13.90
N ASN A 52 -13.14 -0.79 13.10
CA ASN A 52 -11.79 -0.52 13.60
C ASN A 52 -11.28 0.88 13.27
N PHE A 53 -11.88 1.58 12.33
CA PHE A 53 -11.42 2.89 11.88
C PHE A 53 -12.59 3.86 11.72
N SER A 54 -12.33 5.13 11.95
CA SER A 54 -13.27 6.18 11.61
C SER A 54 -13.30 6.39 10.09
N GLU A 55 -14.33 7.04 9.58
CA GLU A 55 -14.39 7.32 8.14
C GLU A 55 -13.20 8.13 7.62
N PRO A 56 -12.78 9.21 8.30
CA PRO A 56 -11.58 9.92 7.87
C PRO A 56 -10.32 9.03 7.83
N GLU A 57 -10.20 8.11 8.80
CA GLU A 57 -9.06 7.19 8.81
C GLU A 57 -9.09 6.21 7.64
N ILE A 58 -10.28 5.73 7.27
CA ILE A 58 -10.43 4.84 6.12
C ILE A 58 -10.04 5.56 4.83
N VAL A 59 -10.49 6.80 4.67
CA VAL A 59 -10.15 7.61 3.49
C VAL A 59 -8.65 7.84 3.42
N GLU A 60 -8.02 8.19 4.53
CA GLU A 60 -6.59 8.43 4.58
C GLU A 60 -5.80 7.15 4.26
N LEU A 61 -6.21 6.03 4.83
CA LEU A 61 -5.56 4.75 4.57
C LEU A 61 -5.65 4.36 3.09
N GLY A 62 -6.84 4.50 2.50
CA GLY A 62 -7.04 4.19 1.09
C GLY A 62 -6.25 5.09 0.16
N TYR A 63 -6.27 6.38 0.44
CA TYR A 63 -5.53 7.37 -0.34
C TYR A 63 -4.03 7.07 -0.30
N TRP A 64 -3.50 6.83 0.88
CA TRP A 64 -2.07 6.57 1.07
C TRP A 64 -1.64 5.29 0.35
N ALA A 65 -2.40 4.22 0.52
CA ALA A 65 -2.09 2.94 -0.12
C ALA A 65 -2.13 3.07 -1.65
N GLY A 66 -3.15 3.73 -2.17
CA GLY A 66 -3.28 3.93 -3.62
C GLY A 66 -2.18 4.82 -4.18
N PHE A 67 -1.86 5.89 -3.50
CA PHE A 67 -0.82 6.82 -3.93
C PHE A 67 0.54 6.13 -3.98
N THR A 68 0.90 5.42 -2.92
CA THR A 68 2.18 4.74 -2.84
C THR A 68 2.30 3.65 -3.91
N SER A 69 1.26 2.86 -4.09
CA SER A 69 1.24 1.79 -5.08
C SER A 69 1.33 2.34 -6.51
N GLY A 70 0.57 3.40 -6.80
CA GLY A 70 0.58 4.03 -8.12
C GLY A 70 1.93 4.64 -8.44
N GLY A 71 2.54 5.30 -7.48
CA GLY A 71 3.86 5.89 -7.64
C GLY A 71 4.92 4.85 -7.96
N GLN A 72 4.91 3.73 -7.25
CA GLN A 72 5.85 2.65 -7.51
C GLN A 72 5.66 2.05 -8.90
N ARG A 73 4.42 1.84 -9.30
CA ARG A 73 4.12 1.30 -10.64
C ARG A 73 4.63 2.23 -11.72
N TRP A 74 4.45 3.51 -11.55
CA TRP A 74 4.95 4.49 -12.50
C TRP A 74 6.47 4.42 -12.61
N LEU A 75 7.17 4.39 -11.48
CA LEU A 75 8.63 4.30 -11.47
C LEU A 75 9.13 3.04 -12.17
N HIS A 76 8.42 1.94 -12.07
CA HIS A 76 8.78 0.70 -12.75
C HIS A 76 8.77 0.84 -14.27
N THR A 77 7.96 1.73 -14.82
CA THR A 77 7.94 1.95 -16.27
C THR A 77 9.19 2.66 -16.77
N LEU A 78 9.96 3.27 -15.87
CA LEU A 78 11.13 4.08 -16.22
C LEU A 78 12.44 3.32 -16.13
N HIS A 79 12.41 2.08 -15.69
CA HIS A 79 13.61 1.42 -15.20
C HIS A 79 14.67 1.09 -16.25
N THR A 80 14.41 0.83 -17.45
CA THR A 80 15.43 0.32 -18.37
C THR A 80 16.17 1.39 -19.16
N ASN A 81 15.44 2.26 -19.82
CA ASN A 81 16.02 3.22 -20.75
C ASN A 81 15.80 4.68 -20.33
N GLN A 82 15.36 4.90 -19.11
CA GLN A 82 14.99 6.23 -18.65
C GLN A 82 15.72 6.61 -17.36
N GLY A 83 16.98 6.18 -17.25
CA GLY A 83 17.76 6.42 -16.03
C GLY A 83 17.90 7.88 -15.67
N GLU A 84 18.08 8.75 -16.65
CA GLU A 84 18.21 10.19 -16.39
C GLU A 84 16.91 10.77 -15.85
N LEU A 85 15.78 10.37 -16.42
CA LEU A 85 14.47 10.83 -15.97
C LEU A 85 14.19 10.33 -14.55
N GLN A 86 14.53 9.08 -14.27
CA GLN A 86 14.36 8.51 -12.96
C GLN A 86 15.21 9.26 -11.92
N ASN A 87 16.44 9.60 -12.26
CA ASN A 87 17.31 10.38 -11.39
C ASN A 87 16.74 11.77 -11.12
N ALA A 88 16.16 12.41 -12.14
CA ALA A 88 15.53 13.71 -11.98
C ALA A 88 14.33 13.66 -11.05
N ILE A 89 13.54 12.60 -11.12
CA ILE A 89 12.40 12.38 -10.25
C ILE A 89 12.86 12.22 -8.79
N GLU A 90 13.89 11.42 -8.58
CA GLU A 90 14.46 11.22 -7.25
C GLU A 90 14.97 12.52 -6.65
N LYS A 91 15.65 13.32 -7.46
CA LYS A 91 16.18 14.60 -7.03
C LYS A 91 15.07 15.56 -6.63
N ASN A 92 14.00 15.62 -7.42
CA ASN A 92 12.84 16.45 -7.13
C ASN A 92 12.15 16.03 -5.83
N ARG A 93 12.02 14.72 -5.64
CA ARG A 93 11.39 14.19 -4.43
C ARG A 93 12.16 14.59 -3.18
N LYS A 94 13.48 14.49 -3.21
CA LYS A 94 14.34 14.88 -2.11
C LYS A 94 14.25 16.38 -1.83
N HIS A 95 14.22 17.17 -2.89
CA HIS A 95 14.11 18.61 -2.78
C HIS A 95 12.78 19.03 -2.14
N THR A 96 11.70 18.39 -2.54
CA THR A 96 10.37 18.64 -1.98
C THR A 96 10.33 18.34 -0.49
N ILE A 97 10.95 17.26 -0.08
CA ILE A 97 11.03 16.87 1.33
C ILE A 97 11.80 17.93 2.14
N ILE A 98 12.87 18.46 1.58
CA ILE A 98 13.70 19.47 2.24
C ILE A 98 12.96 20.80 2.38
N VAL A 99 12.18 21.18 1.39
CA VAL A 99 11.45 22.43 1.38
C VAL A 99 10.31 22.44 2.40
N ASP A 100 9.72 21.31 2.64
CA ASP A 100 8.67 21.17 3.62
C ASP A 100 9.21 21.17 5.04
#